data_914f27f68c5a5b177ab6a618cbaa9b6e
#
_entry.id   914f27f68c5a5b177ab6a618cbaa9b6e
#
_cell.length_a   1.000
_cell.length_b   1.000
_cell.length_c   1.000
_cell.angle_alpha   90.00
_cell.angle_beta   90.00
_cell.angle_gamma   90.00
#
_symmetry.space_group_name_H-M   'P 1'
#
loop_
_entity.id
_entity.type
_entity.pdbx_description
1 polymer ?
#
loop_
_entity_poly.entity_id
_entity_poly.type
_entity_poly.pdbx_seq_one_letter_code
_entity_poly.pdbx_strand_id
1 'polypeptide(L)'
;YEIGKNFRNEGMDRTHNPEFTCMEIYVAYKDYNWMMEFTEKMIEKICLDVNGTTQVKVGDNIIDFKAPYKRVTMLDSIKEHTGYDLTGMNEEQIREVCQKLNMEIDDTMGKGKLIDEIFGEFCEGTYIQPTFITDYPKEMSPLTKIHRSNPDLTERFELMVNGKELCNAYSELNDPIDQLNRFKDQLALQERGDDEAMFIDYDFVRALEYGMPPTSGMGIGIDRLCMFLTNSASIQDVLFFPQMKPEKKVTVDGDEKYEALGIPKEWIAVVKKAGYQTVEALKAVGNTNKLHQELCGINKKEKLGLSGLTPEEVKKWL
;
A
#
# COMPACT_ATOMS: atom_id res chain seq x y z
N TYR A 1 3.20 -16.54 -20.19
CA TYR A 1 3.05 -15.24 -19.56
C TYR A 1 1.75 -14.57 -19.99
N GLU A 2 1.24 -13.73 -19.14
CA GLU A 2 0.08 -12.88 -19.39
C GLU A 2 0.41 -11.45 -18.94
N ILE A 3 -0.06 -10.46 -19.69
CA ILE A 3 -0.04 -9.05 -19.27
C ILE A 3 -1.48 -8.58 -19.25
N GLY A 4 -1.98 -8.25 -18.08
CA GLY A 4 -3.40 -7.93 -17.87
C GLY A 4 -3.63 -6.87 -16.82
N LYS A 5 -4.89 -6.46 -16.71
CA LYS A 5 -5.38 -5.57 -15.68
C LYS A 5 -5.80 -6.38 -14.46
N ASN A 6 -5.22 -6.03 -13.32
CA ASN A 6 -5.61 -6.57 -12.03
C ASN A 6 -6.36 -5.52 -11.23
N PHE A 7 -7.24 -5.98 -10.33
CA PHE A 7 -8.08 -5.12 -9.51
C PHE A 7 -7.90 -5.52 -8.04
N ARG A 8 -7.56 -4.54 -7.20
CA ARG A 8 -7.46 -4.70 -5.76
C ARG A 8 -8.24 -3.62 -5.05
N ASN A 9 -8.93 -3.99 -3.96
CA ASN A 9 -9.66 -3.03 -3.11
C ASN A 9 -8.68 -2.28 -2.19
N GLU A 10 -7.77 -1.54 -2.78
CA GLU A 10 -6.77 -0.74 -2.10
C GLU A 10 -7.08 0.76 -2.22
N GLY A 11 -6.53 1.55 -1.30
CA GLY A 11 -6.59 3.00 -1.39
C GLY A 11 -5.82 3.55 -2.59
N MET A 12 -6.16 4.76 -3.01
CA MET A 12 -5.41 5.47 -4.05
C MET A 12 -4.35 6.37 -3.40
N ASP A 13 -3.10 6.13 -3.74
CA ASP A 13 -1.96 6.96 -3.36
C ASP A 13 -1.00 7.18 -4.54
N ARG A 14 0.24 7.58 -4.27
CA ARG A 14 1.24 7.82 -5.32
C ARG A 14 1.74 6.54 -5.98
N THR A 15 1.61 5.40 -5.32
CA THR A 15 2.17 4.09 -5.74
C THR A 15 1.11 3.03 -5.96
N HIS A 16 -0.13 3.28 -5.56
CA HIS A 16 -1.26 2.36 -5.65
C HIS A 16 -2.44 2.96 -6.41
N ASN A 17 -3.03 2.16 -7.29
CA ASN A 17 -4.27 2.44 -7.97
C ASN A 17 -5.12 1.15 -7.98
N PRO A 18 -6.44 1.22 -7.72
CA PRO A 18 -7.30 0.02 -7.66
C PRO A 18 -7.27 -0.85 -8.91
N GLU A 19 -7.05 -0.25 -10.08
CA GLU A 19 -6.79 -0.94 -11.34
C GLU A 19 -5.32 -0.70 -11.73
N PHE A 20 -4.56 -1.75 -11.95
CA PHE A 20 -3.15 -1.69 -12.34
C PHE A 20 -2.80 -2.80 -13.32
N THR A 21 -1.70 -2.64 -14.04
CA THR A 21 -1.20 -3.64 -14.99
C THR A 21 -0.15 -4.51 -14.33
N CYS A 22 -0.35 -5.84 -14.40
CA CYS A 22 0.61 -6.82 -13.95
C CYS A 22 1.01 -7.72 -15.13
N MET A 23 2.26 -8.15 -15.15
CA MET A 23 2.70 -9.27 -15.98
C MET A 23 2.94 -10.46 -15.07
N GLU A 24 2.32 -11.59 -15.38
CA GLU A 24 2.53 -12.86 -14.70
C GLU A 24 3.24 -13.86 -15.63
N ILE A 25 4.23 -14.55 -15.09
CA ILE A 25 5.02 -15.56 -15.79
C ILE A 25 5.05 -16.83 -14.95
N TYR A 26 4.78 -17.98 -15.59
CA TYR A 26 4.93 -19.30 -14.98
C TYR A 26 5.81 -20.18 -15.88
N VAL A 27 6.88 -20.76 -15.28
CA VAL A 27 7.88 -21.54 -16.03
C VAL A 27 8.03 -22.92 -15.39
N ALA A 28 7.56 -23.95 -16.10
CA ALA A 28 7.70 -25.33 -15.66
C ALA A 28 9.16 -25.76 -15.59
N TYR A 29 9.47 -26.64 -14.63
CA TYR A 29 10.80 -27.21 -14.36
C TYR A 29 11.87 -26.15 -14.03
N LYS A 30 11.44 -25.02 -13.45
CA LYS A 30 12.29 -23.97 -12.89
C LYS A 30 11.92 -23.71 -11.45
N ASP A 31 12.84 -23.08 -10.72
CA ASP A 31 12.67 -22.67 -9.33
C ASP A 31 12.90 -21.16 -9.16
N TYR A 32 12.75 -20.67 -7.95
CA TYR A 32 12.90 -19.24 -7.63
C TYR A 32 14.33 -18.72 -7.89
N ASN A 33 15.38 -19.57 -7.81
CA ASN A 33 16.75 -19.15 -8.12
C ASN A 33 16.90 -18.82 -9.61
N TRP A 34 16.36 -19.69 -10.49
CA TRP A 34 16.31 -19.41 -11.91
C TRP A 34 15.49 -18.16 -12.21
N MET A 35 14.39 -17.96 -11.48
CA MET A 35 13.52 -16.81 -11.68
C MET A 35 14.22 -15.50 -11.28
N MET A 36 15.04 -15.47 -10.23
CA MET A 36 15.89 -14.32 -9.89
C MET A 36 16.84 -13.96 -11.04
N GLU A 37 17.55 -14.95 -11.60
CA GLU A 37 18.48 -14.72 -12.73
C GLU A 37 17.73 -14.25 -13.99
N PHE A 38 16.56 -14.78 -14.24
CA PHE A 38 15.71 -14.34 -15.35
C PHE A 38 15.25 -12.90 -15.15
N THR A 39 14.77 -12.57 -13.97
CA THR A 39 14.25 -11.24 -13.62
C THR A 39 15.30 -10.16 -13.77
N GLU A 40 16.51 -10.34 -13.20
CA GLU A 40 17.58 -9.35 -13.28
C GLU A 40 18.03 -9.10 -14.73
N LYS A 41 18.17 -10.18 -15.54
CA LYS A 41 18.52 -10.07 -16.96
C LYS A 41 17.42 -9.41 -17.80
N MET A 42 16.16 -9.72 -17.51
CA MET A 42 15.01 -9.15 -18.19
C MET A 42 14.92 -7.63 -17.92
N ILE A 43 15.04 -7.22 -16.67
CA ILE A 43 14.94 -5.80 -16.30
C ILE A 43 16.13 -5.02 -16.83
N GLU A 44 17.38 -5.56 -16.73
CA GLU A 44 18.56 -4.95 -17.34
C GLU A 44 18.36 -4.72 -18.85
N LYS A 45 17.86 -5.74 -19.56
CA LYS A 45 17.60 -5.61 -21.00
C LYS A 45 16.53 -4.55 -21.30
N ILE A 46 15.43 -4.55 -20.58
CA ILE A 46 14.35 -3.55 -20.76
C ILE A 46 14.91 -2.14 -20.51
N CYS A 47 15.71 -1.96 -19.46
CA CYS A 47 16.33 -0.68 -19.13
C CYS A 47 17.24 -0.19 -20.26
N LEU A 48 18.08 -1.07 -20.80
CA LEU A 48 18.95 -0.77 -21.94
C LEU A 48 18.15 -0.43 -23.20
N ASP A 49 17.11 -1.19 -23.51
CA ASP A 49 16.29 -0.99 -24.71
C ASP A 49 15.50 0.33 -24.64
N VAL A 50 15.04 0.73 -23.45
CA VAL A 50 14.22 1.95 -23.26
C VAL A 50 15.07 3.20 -23.04
N ASN A 51 16.11 3.11 -22.21
CA ASN A 51 16.88 4.27 -21.76
C ASN A 51 18.29 4.34 -22.38
N GLY A 52 18.76 3.30 -23.06
CA GLY A 52 20.12 3.21 -23.60
C GLY A 52 21.22 3.04 -22.53
N THR A 53 20.86 2.89 -21.28
CA THR A 53 21.76 2.73 -20.12
C THR A 53 21.08 1.92 -19.03
N THR A 54 21.86 1.26 -18.16
CA THR A 54 21.32 0.58 -16.98
C THR A 54 21.06 1.52 -15.80
N GLN A 55 21.64 2.73 -15.84
CA GLN A 55 21.51 3.73 -14.77
C GLN A 55 20.37 4.69 -15.09
N VAL A 56 19.37 4.72 -14.22
CA VAL A 56 18.17 5.54 -14.38
C VAL A 56 17.99 6.40 -13.14
N LYS A 57 17.61 7.66 -13.37
CA LYS A 57 17.23 8.55 -12.26
C LYS A 57 15.83 8.21 -11.79
N VAL A 58 15.67 8.02 -10.47
CA VAL A 58 14.36 7.81 -9.82
C VAL A 58 14.26 8.73 -8.60
N GLY A 59 13.53 9.84 -8.71
CA GLY A 59 13.53 10.89 -7.71
C GLY A 59 14.92 11.52 -7.56
N ASP A 60 15.47 11.46 -6.35
CA ASP A 60 16.84 11.96 -6.07
C ASP A 60 17.93 10.88 -6.22
N ASN A 61 17.55 9.62 -6.45
CA ASN A 61 18.45 8.50 -6.52
C ASN A 61 18.83 8.15 -7.98
N ILE A 62 20.03 7.59 -8.17
CA ILE A 62 20.42 6.90 -9.40
C ILE A 62 20.33 5.40 -9.11
N ILE A 63 19.49 4.71 -9.83
CA ILE A 63 19.30 3.26 -9.72
C ILE A 63 20.06 2.58 -10.87
N ASP A 64 20.89 1.61 -10.54
CA ASP A 64 21.60 0.81 -11.54
C ASP A 64 20.95 -0.57 -11.68
N PHE A 65 20.27 -0.79 -12.79
CA PHE A 65 19.62 -2.07 -13.12
C PHE A 65 20.57 -3.09 -13.75
N LYS A 66 21.88 -2.92 -13.59
CA LYS A 66 22.87 -3.88 -14.07
C LYS A 66 22.90 -5.13 -13.20
N ALA A 67 22.73 -6.29 -13.83
CA ALA A 67 22.86 -7.59 -13.14
C ALA A 67 24.34 -7.90 -12.76
N PRO A 68 24.60 -8.70 -11.70
CA PRO A 68 23.63 -9.33 -10.80
C PRO A 68 23.16 -8.40 -9.67
N TYR A 69 21.94 -8.60 -9.18
CA TYR A 69 21.42 -7.85 -8.04
C TYR A 69 21.82 -8.49 -6.70
N LYS A 70 21.85 -7.68 -5.63
CA LYS A 70 22.09 -8.15 -4.27
C LYS A 70 20.97 -9.12 -3.84
N ARG A 71 21.30 -10.15 -3.06
CA ARG A 71 20.36 -11.10 -2.47
C ARG A 71 20.55 -11.09 -0.96
N VAL A 72 19.47 -10.94 -0.22
CA VAL A 72 19.45 -10.88 1.27
C VAL A 72 18.25 -11.67 1.74
N THR A 73 18.40 -12.52 2.75
CA THR A 73 17.24 -13.19 3.34
C THR A 73 16.44 -12.20 4.17
N MET A 74 15.13 -12.40 4.28
CA MET A 74 14.26 -11.52 5.05
C MET A 74 14.69 -11.43 6.52
N LEU A 75 15.02 -12.56 7.13
CA LEU A 75 15.45 -12.59 8.54
C LEU A 75 16.83 -11.94 8.76
N ASP A 76 17.78 -12.11 7.83
CA ASP A 76 19.07 -11.41 7.88
C ASP A 76 18.90 -9.90 7.72
N SER A 77 18.00 -9.47 6.83
CA SER A 77 17.63 -8.06 6.67
C SER A 77 17.11 -7.47 7.99
N ILE A 78 16.15 -8.11 8.62
CA ILE A 78 15.60 -7.67 9.90
C ILE A 78 16.70 -7.60 10.96
N LYS A 79 17.55 -8.62 11.04
CA LYS A 79 18.66 -8.66 11.99
C LYS A 79 19.67 -7.52 11.76
N GLU A 80 20.00 -7.23 10.49
CA GLU A 80 20.92 -6.15 10.13
C GLU A 80 20.39 -4.77 10.58
N HIS A 81 19.08 -4.50 10.36
CA HIS A 81 18.50 -3.18 10.58
C HIS A 81 17.98 -2.97 12.01
N THR A 82 17.55 -4.02 12.69
CA THR A 82 16.95 -3.91 14.04
C THR A 82 17.86 -4.42 15.15
N GLY A 83 18.86 -5.24 14.83
CA GLY A 83 19.70 -5.96 15.79
C GLY A 83 19.05 -7.22 16.39
N TYR A 84 17.82 -7.55 16.03
CA TYR A 84 17.09 -8.72 16.52
C TYR A 84 17.13 -9.87 15.52
N ASP A 85 17.56 -11.05 15.97
CA ASP A 85 17.53 -12.29 15.21
C ASP A 85 16.21 -13.03 15.50
N LEU A 86 15.30 -13.04 14.55
CA LEU A 86 13.99 -13.67 14.71
C LEU A 86 14.00 -15.17 14.39
N THR A 87 15.16 -15.75 14.03
CA THR A 87 15.27 -17.16 13.66
C THR A 87 14.80 -18.08 14.81
N GLY A 88 13.82 -18.94 14.52
CA GLY A 88 13.27 -19.89 15.48
C GLY A 88 12.39 -19.28 16.59
N MET A 89 12.12 -17.97 16.56
CA MET A 89 11.21 -17.34 17.51
C MET A 89 9.75 -17.74 17.25
N ASN A 90 8.99 -17.92 18.34
CA ASN A 90 7.55 -18.06 18.30
C ASN A 90 6.83 -16.70 18.25
N GLU A 91 5.51 -16.70 18.10
CA GLU A 91 4.69 -15.48 18.00
C GLU A 91 4.89 -14.55 19.23
N GLU A 92 4.87 -15.11 20.45
CA GLU A 92 5.02 -14.32 21.68
C GLU A 92 6.36 -13.60 21.76
N GLN A 93 7.44 -14.30 21.41
CA GLN A 93 8.80 -13.74 21.39
C GLN A 93 8.92 -12.61 20.35
N ILE A 94 8.27 -12.74 19.19
CA ILE A 94 8.25 -11.69 18.15
C ILE A 94 7.44 -10.49 18.64
N ARG A 95 6.30 -10.69 19.32
CA ARG A 95 5.53 -9.61 19.96
C ARG A 95 6.36 -8.82 20.97
N GLU A 96 7.20 -9.50 21.76
CA GLU A 96 8.13 -8.83 22.65
C GLU A 96 9.18 -7.99 21.90
N VAL A 97 9.65 -8.46 20.74
CA VAL A 97 10.55 -7.67 19.86
C VAL A 97 9.84 -6.45 19.34
N CYS A 98 8.61 -6.56 18.83
CA CYS A 98 7.81 -5.42 18.37
C CYS A 98 7.64 -4.37 19.49
N GLN A 99 7.35 -4.81 20.72
CA GLN A 99 7.25 -3.89 21.87
C GLN A 99 8.57 -3.16 22.16
N LYS A 100 9.71 -3.87 22.10
CA LYS A 100 11.04 -3.27 22.27
C LYS A 100 11.40 -2.28 21.17
N LEU A 101 10.86 -2.49 19.97
CA LEU A 101 10.99 -1.60 18.82
C LEU A 101 9.97 -0.44 18.85
N ASN A 102 9.08 -0.39 19.85
CA ASN A 102 7.98 0.59 20.01
C ASN A 102 6.98 0.59 18.85
N MET A 103 6.72 -0.57 18.26
CA MET A 103 5.74 -0.75 17.18
C MET A 103 4.33 -0.86 17.76
N GLU A 104 3.36 -0.29 17.03
CA GLU A 104 1.93 -0.51 17.30
C GLU A 104 1.50 -1.85 16.68
N ILE A 105 1.12 -2.80 17.52
CA ILE A 105 0.63 -4.13 17.12
C ILE A 105 -0.69 -4.43 17.80
N ASP A 106 -1.54 -5.20 17.12
CA ASP A 106 -2.80 -5.68 17.70
C ASP A 106 -2.80 -7.20 17.93
N ASP A 107 -3.81 -7.70 18.66
CA ASP A 107 -3.90 -9.10 19.04
C ASP A 107 -4.30 -10.04 17.90
N THR A 108 -4.79 -9.51 16.77
CA THR A 108 -5.20 -10.29 15.60
C THR A 108 -4.00 -10.71 14.74
N MET A 109 -2.89 -9.96 14.83
CA MET A 109 -1.69 -10.20 14.05
C MET A 109 -1.04 -11.54 14.43
N GLY A 110 -0.94 -12.46 13.48
CA GLY A 110 -0.18 -13.69 13.63
C GLY A 110 1.32 -13.48 13.43
N LYS A 111 2.12 -14.54 13.68
CA LYS A 111 3.58 -14.52 13.55
C LYS A 111 4.06 -13.94 12.21
N GLY A 112 3.46 -14.36 11.10
CA GLY A 112 3.82 -13.88 9.75
C GLY A 112 3.62 -12.38 9.61
N LYS A 113 2.45 -11.85 10.01
CA LYS A 113 2.13 -10.42 9.95
C LYS A 113 3.07 -9.58 10.81
N LEU A 114 3.41 -10.04 12.02
CA LEU A 114 4.36 -9.35 12.89
C LEU A 114 5.76 -9.22 12.25
N ILE A 115 6.24 -10.27 11.58
CA ILE A 115 7.52 -10.23 10.85
C ILE A 115 7.44 -9.25 9.68
N ASP A 116 6.33 -9.25 8.95
CA ASP A 116 6.06 -8.36 7.83
C ASP A 116 6.07 -6.89 8.25
N GLU A 117 5.38 -6.56 9.33
CA GLU A 117 5.37 -5.20 9.90
C GLU A 117 6.77 -4.73 10.32
N ILE A 118 7.58 -5.60 10.96
CA ILE A 118 8.97 -5.27 11.30
C ILE A 118 9.77 -4.99 10.02
N PHE A 119 9.63 -5.83 9.00
CA PHE A 119 10.34 -5.64 7.74
C PHE A 119 9.90 -4.35 7.03
N GLY A 120 8.61 -4.08 6.93
CA GLY A 120 8.05 -2.88 6.32
C GLY A 120 8.55 -1.60 6.97
N GLU A 121 8.56 -1.56 8.32
CA GLU A 121 8.92 -0.34 9.05
C GLU A 121 10.44 -0.08 9.06
N PHE A 122 11.27 -1.13 9.23
CA PHE A 122 12.71 -0.94 9.44
C PHE A 122 13.60 -1.27 8.25
N CYS A 123 13.13 -2.08 7.29
CA CYS A 123 13.98 -2.61 6.23
C CYS A 123 13.60 -2.12 4.84
N GLU A 124 12.32 -2.19 4.46
CA GLU A 124 11.83 -1.96 3.10
C GLU A 124 12.36 -0.67 2.48
N GLY A 125 12.20 0.46 3.18
CA GLY A 125 12.60 1.78 2.73
C GLY A 125 14.12 1.97 2.53
N THR A 126 14.95 1.05 3.04
CA THR A 126 16.42 1.15 2.96
C THR A 126 17.01 0.62 1.66
N TYR A 127 16.26 -0.21 0.92
CA TYR A 127 16.70 -0.84 -0.31
C TYR A 127 16.54 0.08 -1.52
N ILE A 128 17.54 0.95 -1.73
CA ILE A 128 17.53 1.90 -2.87
C ILE A 128 17.91 1.19 -4.16
N GLN A 129 19.00 0.41 -4.18
CA GLN A 129 19.44 -0.36 -5.34
C GLN A 129 18.66 -1.67 -5.45
N PRO A 130 18.47 -2.23 -6.67
CA PRO A 130 17.77 -3.48 -6.88
C PRO A 130 18.31 -4.58 -5.97
N THR A 131 17.48 -5.10 -5.08
CA THR A 131 17.84 -6.12 -4.09
C THR A 131 16.74 -7.16 -3.97
N PHE A 132 17.09 -8.42 -4.16
CA PHE A 132 16.18 -9.51 -3.87
C PHE A 132 16.15 -9.78 -2.36
N ILE A 133 14.97 -9.69 -1.78
CA ILE A 133 14.69 -10.19 -0.43
C ILE A 133 14.19 -11.61 -0.59
N THR A 134 14.86 -12.58 0.05
CA THR A 134 14.59 -14.01 -0.18
C THR A 134 14.19 -14.72 1.10
N ASP A 135 13.71 -15.95 0.94
CA ASP A 135 13.52 -16.93 2.01
C ASP A 135 12.55 -16.44 3.09
N TYR A 136 11.35 -16.09 2.63
CA TYR A 136 10.26 -15.61 3.48
C TYR A 136 9.77 -16.70 4.45
N PRO A 137 9.36 -16.32 5.68
CA PRO A 137 8.72 -17.25 6.58
C PRO A 137 7.49 -17.93 5.97
N LYS A 138 7.30 -19.20 6.34
CA LYS A 138 6.22 -20.05 5.82
C LYS A 138 4.84 -19.43 6.05
N GLU A 139 4.64 -18.80 7.18
CA GLU A 139 3.37 -18.20 7.59
C GLU A 139 2.93 -17.04 6.69
N MET A 140 3.89 -16.38 6.02
CA MET A 140 3.64 -15.27 5.09
C MET A 140 3.38 -15.70 3.65
N SER A 141 3.48 -17.00 3.34
CA SER A 141 3.56 -17.46 1.96
C SER A 141 2.72 -18.72 1.72
N PRO A 142 1.36 -18.59 1.76
CA PRO A 142 0.46 -19.76 1.73
C PRO A 142 0.48 -20.53 0.42
N LEU A 143 0.94 -19.96 -0.69
CA LEU A 143 0.98 -20.58 -2.03
C LEU A 143 2.39 -21.00 -2.46
N THR A 144 3.37 -20.84 -1.57
CA THR A 144 4.79 -21.00 -1.92
C THR A 144 5.32 -22.32 -1.39
N LYS A 145 6.16 -22.97 -2.18
CA LYS A 145 6.84 -24.22 -1.81
C LYS A 145 7.76 -24.03 -0.61
N ILE A 146 7.78 -25.00 0.30
CA ILE A 146 8.73 -25.04 1.42
C ILE A 146 10.16 -24.99 0.89
N HIS A 147 10.99 -24.19 1.55
CA HIS A 147 12.41 -24.08 1.24
C HIS A 147 13.11 -25.43 1.44
N ARG A 148 13.93 -25.83 0.45
CA ARG A 148 14.55 -27.16 0.35
C ARG A 148 15.46 -27.55 1.50
N SER A 149 15.96 -26.60 2.27
CA SER A 149 16.88 -26.84 3.41
C SER A 149 16.38 -26.33 4.76
N ASN A 150 15.26 -25.60 4.80
CA ASN A 150 14.68 -25.09 6.05
C ASN A 150 13.15 -25.10 5.98
N PRO A 151 12.45 -26.00 6.73
CA PRO A 151 10.99 -26.14 6.64
C PRO A 151 10.20 -24.95 7.22
N ASP A 152 10.85 -24.04 7.92
CA ASP A 152 10.21 -22.82 8.47
C ASP A 152 10.19 -21.66 7.46
N LEU A 153 10.88 -21.83 6.31
CA LEU A 153 10.99 -20.85 5.25
C LEU A 153 10.37 -21.37 3.95
N THR A 154 10.22 -20.46 2.99
CA THR A 154 9.72 -20.75 1.66
C THR A 154 10.67 -20.26 0.56
N GLU A 155 10.61 -20.89 -0.61
CA GLU A 155 11.35 -20.48 -1.81
C GLU A 155 10.65 -19.30 -2.49
N ARG A 156 10.71 -18.11 -1.86
CA ARG A 156 10.09 -16.85 -2.31
C ARG A 156 11.14 -15.74 -2.35
N PHE A 157 10.96 -14.83 -3.28
CA PHE A 157 11.64 -13.54 -3.24
C PHE A 157 10.71 -12.39 -3.64
N GLU A 158 11.03 -11.22 -3.15
CA GLU A 158 10.57 -9.94 -3.68
C GLU A 158 11.76 -9.12 -4.15
N LEU A 159 11.59 -8.40 -5.25
CA LEU A 159 12.59 -7.46 -5.73
C LEU A 159 12.26 -6.05 -5.24
N MET A 160 13.09 -5.56 -4.35
CA MET A 160 13.00 -4.19 -3.83
C MET A 160 13.82 -3.24 -4.70
N VAL A 161 13.22 -2.11 -5.07
CA VAL A 161 13.87 -1.03 -5.83
C VAL A 161 13.38 0.30 -5.29
N ASN A 162 14.28 1.18 -4.90
CA ASN A 162 13.98 2.51 -4.36
C ASN A 162 12.96 2.48 -3.21
N GLY A 163 13.11 1.50 -2.31
CA GLY A 163 12.23 1.29 -1.16
C GLY A 163 10.82 0.80 -1.51
N LYS A 164 10.66 0.13 -2.68
CA LYS A 164 9.37 -0.39 -3.13
C LYS A 164 9.53 -1.76 -3.76
N GLU A 165 8.57 -2.66 -3.51
CA GLU A 165 8.44 -3.92 -4.21
C GLU A 165 8.14 -3.67 -5.70
N LEU A 166 8.94 -4.28 -6.59
CA LEU A 166 8.71 -4.27 -8.03
C LEU A 166 8.10 -5.58 -8.52
N CYS A 167 8.56 -6.71 -8.02
CA CYS A 167 8.00 -8.02 -8.34
C CYS A 167 8.07 -8.97 -7.15
N ASN A 168 7.19 -9.97 -7.18
CA ASN A 168 7.09 -11.07 -6.22
C ASN A 168 7.10 -12.38 -6.98
N ALA A 169 7.92 -13.34 -6.55
CA ALA A 169 8.08 -14.60 -7.23
C ALA A 169 8.45 -15.73 -6.28
N TYR A 170 8.10 -16.95 -6.66
CA TYR A 170 8.40 -18.11 -5.84
C TYR A 170 8.41 -19.42 -6.65
N SER A 171 8.96 -20.47 -6.04
CA SER A 171 8.67 -21.85 -6.45
C SER A 171 7.24 -22.18 -6.03
N GLU A 172 6.38 -22.54 -6.95
CA GLU A 172 4.97 -22.82 -6.70
C GLU A 172 4.79 -24.03 -5.78
N LEU A 173 3.88 -23.91 -4.82
CA LEU A 173 3.45 -25.05 -4.02
C LEU A 173 2.59 -25.97 -4.88
N ASN A 174 3.13 -27.15 -5.18
CA ASN A 174 2.50 -28.15 -6.06
C ASN A 174 2.09 -29.44 -5.33
N ASP A 175 2.13 -29.45 -4.00
CA ASP A 175 1.62 -30.55 -3.17
C ASP A 175 0.20 -30.20 -2.67
N PRO A 176 -0.85 -30.93 -3.13
CA PRO A 176 -2.22 -30.63 -2.75
C PRO A 176 -2.50 -30.83 -1.25
N ILE A 177 -1.76 -31.73 -0.58
CA ILE A 177 -1.95 -31.96 0.86
C ILE A 177 -1.38 -30.80 1.68
N ASP A 178 -0.17 -30.36 1.35
CA ASP A 178 0.43 -29.17 2.01
C ASP A 178 -0.42 -27.93 1.70
N GLN A 179 -0.88 -27.74 0.45
CA GLN A 179 -1.73 -26.62 0.08
C GLN A 179 -3.02 -26.56 0.89
N LEU A 180 -3.70 -27.71 1.05
CA LEU A 180 -4.91 -27.75 1.88
C LEU A 180 -4.63 -27.39 3.35
N ASN A 181 -3.49 -27.83 3.88
CA ASN A 181 -3.10 -27.47 5.26
C ASN A 181 -2.83 -25.97 5.39
N ARG A 182 -2.13 -25.36 4.40
CA ARG A 182 -1.90 -23.91 4.38
C ARG A 182 -3.20 -23.10 4.36
N PHE A 183 -4.18 -23.52 3.56
CA PHE A 183 -5.50 -22.88 3.57
C PHE A 183 -6.24 -23.03 4.90
N LYS A 184 -6.10 -24.16 5.60
CA LYS A 184 -6.66 -24.32 6.95
C LYS A 184 -5.99 -23.40 7.97
N ASP A 185 -4.67 -23.23 7.87
CA ASP A 185 -3.93 -22.30 8.73
C ASP A 185 -4.38 -20.85 8.49
N GLN A 186 -4.60 -20.46 7.22
CA GLN A 186 -5.15 -19.15 6.85
C GLN A 186 -6.58 -18.95 7.38
N LEU A 187 -7.45 -19.97 7.28
CA LEU A 187 -8.80 -19.88 7.84
C LEU A 187 -8.78 -19.67 9.37
N ALA A 188 -7.87 -20.29 10.08
CA ALA A 188 -7.70 -20.07 11.53
C ALA A 188 -7.25 -18.63 11.86
N LEU A 189 -6.49 -17.97 10.99
CA LEU A 189 -6.15 -16.55 11.13
C LEU A 189 -7.36 -15.66 10.85
N GLN A 190 -8.17 -15.97 9.84
CA GLN A 190 -9.40 -15.26 9.54
C GLN A 190 -10.39 -15.31 10.71
N GLU A 191 -10.53 -16.47 11.38
CA GLU A 191 -11.36 -16.61 12.57
C GLU A 191 -10.87 -15.78 13.77
N ARG A 192 -9.59 -15.42 13.79
CA ARG A 192 -9.00 -14.49 14.78
C ARG A 192 -9.21 -13.01 14.40
N GLY A 193 -9.75 -12.71 13.20
CA GLY A 193 -10.04 -11.36 12.74
C GLY A 193 -9.05 -10.80 11.72
N ASP A 194 -8.20 -11.64 11.11
CA ASP A 194 -7.33 -11.25 10.02
C ASP A 194 -8.14 -11.19 8.71
N ASP A 195 -8.51 -9.99 8.26
CA ASP A 195 -9.32 -9.76 7.06
C ASP A 195 -8.55 -10.04 5.75
N GLU A 196 -7.22 -10.17 5.80
CA GLU A 196 -6.38 -10.47 4.64
C GLU A 196 -6.19 -11.99 4.43
N ALA A 197 -6.59 -12.82 5.42
CA ALA A 197 -6.42 -14.25 5.36
C ALA A 197 -7.30 -14.91 4.29
N MET A 198 -6.75 -15.92 3.60
CA MET A 198 -7.39 -16.59 2.48
C MET A 198 -8.44 -17.60 2.95
N PHE A 199 -9.52 -17.74 2.18
CA PHE A 199 -10.49 -18.84 2.33
C PHE A 199 -9.96 -20.14 1.67
N ILE A 200 -10.60 -21.27 1.99
CA ILE A 200 -10.23 -22.57 1.38
C ILE A 200 -10.80 -22.66 -0.03
N ASP A 201 -9.93 -22.68 -1.03
CA ASP A 201 -10.31 -22.95 -2.43
C ASP A 201 -10.13 -24.45 -2.74
N TYR A 202 -11.23 -25.20 -2.63
CA TYR A 202 -11.23 -26.64 -2.90
C TYR A 202 -11.06 -26.97 -4.38
N ASP A 203 -11.46 -26.08 -5.30
CA ASP A 203 -11.26 -26.31 -6.73
C ASP A 203 -9.79 -26.12 -7.11
N PHE A 204 -9.09 -25.19 -6.48
CA PHE A 204 -7.64 -25.02 -6.61
C PHE A 204 -6.89 -26.26 -6.10
N VAL A 205 -7.24 -26.78 -4.90
CA VAL A 205 -6.63 -28.00 -4.35
C VAL A 205 -6.87 -29.17 -5.28
N ARG A 206 -8.10 -29.34 -5.77
CA ARG A 206 -8.43 -30.41 -6.72
C ARG A 206 -7.66 -30.27 -8.04
N ALA A 207 -7.42 -29.06 -8.52
CA ALA A 207 -6.60 -28.85 -9.71
C ALA A 207 -5.16 -29.34 -9.49
N LEU A 208 -4.58 -29.12 -8.30
CA LEU A 208 -3.25 -29.64 -7.95
C LEU A 208 -3.21 -31.17 -7.90
N GLU A 209 -4.31 -31.85 -7.51
CA GLU A 209 -4.41 -33.31 -7.49
C GLU A 209 -4.26 -33.94 -8.88
N TYR A 210 -4.60 -33.22 -9.96
CA TYR A 210 -4.37 -33.70 -11.34
C TYR A 210 -2.88 -33.69 -11.73
N GLY A 211 -2.05 -33.02 -10.95
CA GLY A 211 -0.61 -32.97 -11.10
C GLY A 211 -0.12 -31.65 -11.72
N MET A 212 0.61 -30.86 -10.93
CA MET A 212 1.33 -29.68 -11.37
C MET A 212 2.83 -29.98 -11.37
N PRO A 213 3.55 -29.78 -12.49
CA PRO A 213 5.02 -29.93 -12.49
C PRO A 213 5.66 -28.91 -11.54
N PRO A 214 6.89 -29.15 -11.04
CA PRO A 214 7.66 -28.10 -10.40
C PRO A 214 7.68 -26.85 -11.28
N THR A 215 7.28 -25.72 -10.75
CA THR A 215 7.07 -24.50 -11.52
C THR A 215 7.54 -23.31 -10.69
N SER A 216 8.09 -22.29 -11.32
CA SER A 216 8.31 -20.98 -10.69
C SER A 216 7.40 -19.95 -11.34
N GLY A 217 6.69 -19.19 -10.51
CA GLY A 217 5.84 -18.08 -10.91
C GLY A 217 6.40 -16.73 -10.47
N MET A 218 6.07 -15.68 -11.22
CA MET A 218 6.42 -14.30 -10.90
C MET A 218 5.33 -13.35 -11.36
N GLY A 219 4.94 -12.43 -10.48
CA GLY A 219 4.16 -11.25 -10.80
C GLY A 219 5.04 -9.99 -10.76
N ILE A 220 4.98 -9.15 -11.80
CA ILE A 220 5.68 -7.88 -11.87
C ILE A 220 4.71 -6.74 -12.17
N GLY A 221 4.75 -5.66 -11.36
CA GLY A 221 3.96 -4.46 -11.57
C GLY A 221 4.50 -3.63 -12.74
N ILE A 222 3.83 -3.69 -13.88
CA ILE A 222 4.25 -2.97 -15.10
C ILE A 222 4.18 -1.46 -14.91
N ASP A 223 3.14 -0.96 -14.27
CA ASP A 223 3.00 0.48 -14.01
C ASP A 223 4.14 0.98 -13.11
N ARG A 224 4.53 0.21 -12.08
CA ARG A 224 5.64 0.55 -11.19
C ARG A 224 7.00 0.48 -11.92
N LEU A 225 7.21 -0.51 -12.79
CA LEU A 225 8.38 -0.56 -13.66
C LEU A 225 8.45 0.67 -14.57
N CYS A 226 7.32 1.07 -15.18
CA CYS A 226 7.24 2.29 -15.98
C CYS A 226 7.60 3.54 -15.16
N MET A 227 7.10 3.66 -13.92
CA MET A 227 7.45 4.78 -13.04
C MET A 227 8.98 4.89 -12.85
N PHE A 228 9.66 3.78 -12.59
CA PHE A 228 11.11 3.78 -12.42
C PHE A 228 11.83 4.18 -13.72
N LEU A 229 11.48 3.57 -14.84
CA LEU A 229 12.17 3.81 -16.13
C LEU A 229 11.92 5.22 -16.69
N THR A 230 10.85 5.90 -16.28
CA THR A 230 10.48 7.25 -16.75
C THR A 230 10.68 8.35 -15.71
N ASN A 231 11.18 8.00 -14.51
CA ASN A 231 11.30 8.93 -13.38
C ASN A 231 9.95 9.60 -13.02
N SER A 232 8.86 8.86 -13.10
CA SER A 232 7.53 9.35 -12.74
C SER A 232 7.30 9.20 -11.23
N ALA A 233 6.86 10.29 -10.59
CA ALA A 233 6.69 10.32 -9.13
C ALA A 233 5.39 9.67 -8.64
N SER A 234 4.43 9.44 -9.54
CA SER A 234 3.12 8.89 -9.23
C SER A 234 2.69 7.86 -10.27
N ILE A 235 2.01 6.80 -9.81
CA ILE A 235 1.40 5.81 -10.71
C ILE A 235 0.39 6.45 -11.67
N GLN A 236 -0.26 7.54 -11.27
CA GLN A 236 -1.19 8.29 -12.12
C GLN A 236 -0.51 8.89 -13.35
N ASP A 237 0.81 9.16 -13.30
CA ASP A 237 1.57 9.73 -14.40
C ASP A 237 1.83 8.71 -15.52
N VAL A 238 1.73 7.41 -15.23
CA VAL A 238 1.99 6.31 -16.17
C VAL A 238 0.72 5.56 -16.59
N LEU A 239 -0.43 5.90 -16.01
CA LEU A 239 -1.72 5.35 -16.38
C LEU A 239 -2.41 6.25 -17.40
N PHE A 240 -2.95 5.66 -18.50
CA PHE A 240 -3.72 6.43 -19.49
C PHE A 240 -5.04 6.97 -18.93
N PHE A 241 -5.69 6.23 -18.04
CA PHE A 241 -6.97 6.59 -17.43
C PHE A 241 -6.93 6.32 -15.91
N PRO A 242 -6.17 7.13 -15.14
CA PRO A 242 -6.09 6.95 -13.70
C PRO A 242 -7.45 7.25 -13.06
N GLN A 243 -7.79 6.49 -12.03
CA GLN A 243 -8.95 6.84 -11.21
C GLN A 243 -8.67 8.11 -10.43
N MET A 244 -9.60 9.04 -10.50
CA MET A 244 -9.54 10.31 -9.80
C MET A 244 -10.47 10.28 -8.58
N LYS A 245 -10.03 10.84 -7.45
CA LYS A 245 -10.95 11.06 -6.34
C LYS A 245 -12.09 11.94 -6.82
N PRO A 246 -13.35 11.60 -6.50
CA PRO A 246 -14.49 12.45 -6.84
C PRO A 246 -14.23 13.87 -6.33
N GLU A 247 -14.41 14.87 -7.18
CA GLU A 247 -14.42 16.25 -6.71
C GLU A 247 -15.48 16.38 -5.62
N LYS A 248 -15.08 16.89 -4.45
CA LYS A 248 -16.06 17.28 -3.45
C LYS A 248 -16.90 18.39 -4.08
N LYS A 249 -18.11 18.04 -4.53
CA LYS A 249 -19.09 19.06 -4.91
C LYS A 249 -19.30 19.91 -3.66
N VAL A 250 -18.76 21.11 -3.67
CA VAL A 250 -19.07 22.09 -2.65
C VAL A 250 -20.54 22.48 -2.88
N THR A 251 -21.41 21.87 -2.12
CA THR A 251 -22.82 22.27 -2.10
C THR A 251 -22.86 23.66 -1.47
N VAL A 252 -23.27 24.65 -2.26
CA VAL A 252 -23.50 26.00 -1.76
C VAL A 252 -25.01 26.20 -1.68
N ASP A 253 -25.53 26.44 -0.49
CA ASP A 253 -26.92 26.75 -0.30
C ASP A 253 -27.28 28.13 -0.90
N GLY A 254 -28.47 28.27 -1.43
CA GLY A 254 -29.00 29.54 -1.89
C GLY A 254 -29.18 30.53 -0.71
N ASP A 255 -29.13 31.83 -1.01
CA ASP A 255 -29.20 32.87 0.00
C ASP A 255 -30.51 32.82 0.81
N GLU A 256 -31.61 32.36 0.17
CA GLU A 256 -32.92 32.18 0.80
C GLU A 256 -32.90 31.27 2.02
N LYS A 257 -32.04 30.27 2.06
CA LYS A 257 -31.90 29.38 3.22
C LYS A 257 -31.26 30.09 4.41
N TYR A 258 -30.31 30.99 4.14
CA TYR A 258 -29.69 31.80 5.19
C TYR A 258 -30.61 32.89 5.69
N GLU A 259 -31.39 33.54 4.80
CA GLU A 259 -32.43 34.49 5.17
C GLU A 259 -33.51 33.86 6.07
N ALA A 260 -33.89 32.61 5.80
CA ALA A 260 -34.82 31.84 6.61
C ALA A 260 -34.30 31.59 8.06
N LEU A 261 -32.98 31.64 8.30
CA LEU A 261 -32.36 31.62 9.63
C LEU A 261 -32.32 33.00 10.31
N GLY A 262 -32.80 34.04 9.63
CA GLY A 262 -32.72 35.42 10.12
C GLY A 262 -31.36 36.08 9.90
N ILE A 263 -30.53 35.58 9.02
CA ILE A 263 -29.24 36.18 8.67
C ILE A 263 -29.52 37.37 7.74
N PRO A 264 -29.05 38.58 8.06
CA PRO A 264 -29.19 39.73 7.20
C PRO A 264 -28.48 39.48 5.83
N LYS A 265 -29.11 39.94 4.74
CA LYS A 265 -28.59 39.69 3.36
C LYS A 265 -27.14 40.09 3.19
N GLU A 266 -26.75 41.20 3.76
CA GLU A 266 -25.40 41.74 3.70
C GLU A 266 -24.37 40.86 4.43
N TRP A 267 -24.78 40.04 5.40
CA TRP A 267 -23.90 39.12 6.13
C TRP A 267 -23.80 37.72 5.48
N ILE A 268 -24.69 37.32 4.59
CA ILE A 268 -24.69 36.00 3.97
C ILE A 268 -23.40 35.76 3.20
N ALA A 269 -22.94 36.75 2.43
CA ALA A 269 -21.68 36.64 1.69
C ALA A 269 -20.48 36.44 2.65
N VAL A 270 -20.47 37.10 3.82
CA VAL A 270 -19.43 36.93 4.82
C VAL A 270 -19.46 35.56 5.46
N VAL A 271 -20.66 35.03 5.76
CA VAL A 271 -20.87 33.68 6.30
C VAL A 271 -20.34 32.62 5.32
N LYS A 272 -20.71 32.72 4.05
CA LYS A 272 -20.21 31.82 3.01
C LYS A 272 -18.70 31.91 2.83
N LYS A 273 -18.12 33.08 2.93
CA LYS A 273 -16.69 33.33 2.83
C LYS A 273 -15.91 32.84 4.04
N ALA A 274 -16.53 32.78 5.21
CA ALA A 274 -16.00 32.14 6.40
C ALA A 274 -15.93 30.61 6.30
N GLY A 275 -16.38 30.03 5.17
CA GLY A 275 -16.37 28.59 4.92
C GLY A 275 -17.69 27.89 5.18
N TYR A 276 -18.72 28.61 5.67
CA TYR A 276 -20.05 28.06 5.95
C TYR A 276 -20.94 28.16 4.71
N GLN A 277 -20.63 27.32 3.71
CA GLN A 277 -21.30 27.34 2.40
C GLN A 277 -22.66 26.65 2.40
N THR A 278 -23.00 25.93 3.48
CA THR A 278 -24.32 25.32 3.71
C THR A 278 -24.84 25.71 5.09
N VAL A 279 -26.15 25.78 5.22
CA VAL A 279 -26.82 26.04 6.50
C VAL A 279 -26.50 24.93 7.52
N GLU A 280 -26.33 23.70 7.08
CA GLU A 280 -25.94 22.58 7.94
C GLU A 280 -24.53 22.77 8.50
N ALA A 281 -23.57 23.19 7.67
CA ALA A 281 -22.23 23.50 8.13
C ALA A 281 -22.20 24.67 9.14
N LEU A 282 -23.06 25.67 8.95
CA LEU A 282 -23.22 26.78 9.88
C LEU A 282 -23.80 26.30 11.23
N LYS A 283 -24.88 25.50 11.22
CA LYS A 283 -25.49 24.93 12.41
C LYS A 283 -24.61 23.97 13.20
N ALA A 284 -23.64 23.35 12.54
CA ALA A 284 -22.66 22.49 13.18
C ALA A 284 -21.59 23.24 14.01
N VAL A 285 -21.61 24.58 14.01
CA VAL A 285 -20.66 25.39 14.78
C VAL A 285 -21.01 25.33 16.27
N GLY A 286 -20.16 24.69 17.05
CA GLY A 286 -20.38 24.54 18.49
C GLY A 286 -20.04 25.79 19.34
N ASN A 287 -19.42 26.83 18.78
CA ASN A 287 -18.97 28.00 19.53
C ASN A 287 -19.38 29.31 18.84
N THR A 288 -20.48 29.89 19.31
CA THR A 288 -21.09 31.13 18.82
C THR A 288 -20.14 32.34 18.89
N ASN A 289 -19.40 32.45 19.97
CA ASN A 289 -18.47 33.63 20.15
C ASN A 289 -17.31 33.57 19.15
N LYS A 290 -16.78 32.37 18.88
CA LYS A 290 -15.74 32.18 17.88
C LYS A 290 -16.26 32.53 16.48
N LEU A 291 -17.45 32.06 16.13
CA LEU A 291 -18.09 32.40 14.85
C LEU A 291 -18.30 33.91 14.71
N HIS A 292 -18.83 34.56 15.72
CA HIS A 292 -19.02 36.02 15.71
C HIS A 292 -17.68 36.78 15.48
N GLN A 293 -16.61 36.39 16.19
CA GLN A 293 -15.29 37.00 16.03
C GLN A 293 -14.73 36.79 14.61
N GLU A 294 -14.93 35.60 14.04
CA GLU A 294 -14.49 35.27 12.68
C GLU A 294 -15.20 36.10 11.62
N LEU A 295 -16.53 36.22 11.70
CA LEU A 295 -17.32 37.05 10.80
C LEU A 295 -16.96 38.54 10.90
N CYS A 296 -16.84 39.08 12.12
CA CYS A 296 -16.40 40.44 12.34
C CYS A 296 -14.96 40.66 11.84
N GLY A 297 -14.09 39.66 11.99
CA GLY A 297 -12.72 39.70 11.48
C GLY A 297 -12.68 39.83 9.95
N ILE A 298 -13.49 39.04 9.23
CA ILE A 298 -13.61 39.13 7.77
C ILE A 298 -14.16 40.48 7.34
N ASN A 299 -15.23 40.99 7.96
CA ASN A 299 -15.80 42.28 7.68
C ASN A 299 -14.76 43.40 7.81
N LYS A 300 -13.96 43.40 8.89
CA LYS A 300 -12.87 44.36 9.13
C LYS A 300 -11.73 44.24 8.12
N LYS A 301 -11.29 43.00 7.84
CA LYS A 301 -10.16 42.73 6.93
C LYS A 301 -10.48 43.18 5.51
N GLU A 302 -11.72 42.96 5.07
CA GLU A 302 -12.16 43.32 3.73
C GLU A 302 -12.80 44.69 3.59
N LYS A 303 -12.85 45.43 4.69
CA LYS A 303 -13.40 46.80 4.73
C LYS A 303 -14.84 46.90 4.19
N LEU A 304 -15.69 45.89 4.48
CA LEU A 304 -17.04 45.80 3.95
C LEU A 304 -18.01 46.82 4.60
N GLY A 305 -17.64 47.36 5.76
CA GLY A 305 -18.41 48.42 6.41
C GLY A 305 -19.74 47.95 7.02
N LEU A 306 -19.94 46.63 7.19
CA LEU A 306 -21.17 46.09 7.75
C LEU A 306 -21.22 46.36 9.25
N SER A 307 -22.39 46.82 9.72
CA SER A 307 -22.61 47.20 11.12
C SER A 307 -23.57 46.23 11.81
N GLY A 308 -23.51 46.20 13.13
CA GLY A 308 -24.58 45.68 13.96
C GLY A 308 -24.63 44.17 14.22
N LEU A 309 -23.57 43.38 13.93
CA LEU A 309 -23.58 41.99 14.31
C LEU A 309 -23.19 41.81 15.78
N THR A 310 -24.08 41.24 16.56
CA THR A 310 -23.85 40.92 17.98
C THR A 310 -23.75 39.38 18.20
N PRO A 311 -23.07 38.91 19.26
CA PRO A 311 -23.04 37.50 19.59
C PRO A 311 -24.44 36.89 19.81
N GLU A 312 -25.38 37.65 20.32
CA GLU A 312 -26.77 37.21 20.52
C GLU A 312 -27.53 37.00 19.21
N GLU A 313 -27.26 37.83 18.20
CA GLU A 313 -27.79 37.62 16.84
C GLU A 313 -27.23 36.38 16.20
N VAL A 314 -25.93 36.17 16.25
CA VAL A 314 -25.26 34.95 15.72
C VAL A 314 -25.80 33.69 16.40
N LYS A 315 -26.10 33.77 17.69
CA LYS A 315 -26.69 32.65 18.43
C LYS A 315 -28.09 32.26 17.93
N LYS A 316 -28.82 33.16 17.34
CA LYS A 316 -30.16 32.87 16.79
C LYS A 316 -30.10 32.11 15.47
N TRP A 317 -28.97 32.12 14.78
CA TRP A 317 -28.78 31.44 13.49
C TRP A 317 -28.40 29.96 13.65
N LEU A 318 -27.90 29.57 14.84
CA LEU A 318 -27.46 28.21 15.20
C LEU A 318 -28.55 27.43 15.92
#